data_82e94c196b254812ad969e4c486c9777
#
_entry.id   82e94c196b254812ad969e4c486c9777
#
_cell.length_a   1.000
_cell.length_b   1.000
_cell.length_c   1.000
_cell.angle_alpha   90.00
_cell.angle_beta   90.00
_cell.angle_gamma   90.00
#
_symmetry.space_group_name_H-M   'P 1'
#
loop_
_entity.id
_entity.type
_entity.pdbx_description
1 polymer ?
#
loop_
_entity_poly.entity_id
_entity_poly.type
_entity_poly.pdbx_seq_one_letter_code
_entity_poly.pdbx_strand_id
1 'polypeptide(L)'
;MSKMPESAGGMDQAGLLERVMLFYRKALKSAQKSRQWLKRQGLDNEGLQEQWELGAADGRLVKSLPTDGNGPVGHLRDLGILTPSGREYFHECITFPIRDGDNGIVSLAGVSFQGGDRILTTSPTALWNAPAIRLYPELILATSLLDALSLHLAGFPQTCGGGSPSQADGPLPAA
;
A
#
# COMPACT_ATOMS: atom_id res chain seq x y z
N MET A 1 0.71 -45.45 9.35
CA MET A 1 1.14 -44.28 10.14
C MET A 1 0.82 -43.02 9.32
N SER A 2 -0.35 -42.46 9.57
CA SER A 2 -0.83 -41.24 8.86
C SER A 2 -0.16 -40.02 9.45
N LYS A 3 0.54 -39.27 8.59
CA LYS A 3 1.10 -37.97 8.91
C LYS A 3 -0.04 -36.95 8.82
N MET A 4 -0.41 -36.36 9.95
CA MET A 4 -1.39 -35.26 10.00
C MET A 4 -0.85 -34.07 9.27
N PRO A 5 -1.68 -33.30 8.52
CA PRO A 5 -1.27 -32.00 7.95
C PRO A 5 -1.17 -30.98 9.09
N GLU A 6 0.01 -30.42 9.28
CA GLU A 6 0.22 -29.21 10.06
C GLU A 6 -0.33 -28.00 9.29
N SER A 7 -1.62 -27.75 9.45
CA SER A 7 -2.19 -26.43 9.15
C SER A 7 -2.53 -25.74 10.46
N ALA A 8 -1.50 -25.30 11.17
CA ALA A 8 -1.66 -24.25 12.17
C ALA A 8 -2.01 -22.97 11.41
N GLY A 9 -3.20 -22.41 11.70
CA GLY A 9 -3.84 -21.31 11.00
C GLY A 9 -2.97 -20.08 10.80
N GLY A 10 -2.22 -20.06 9.72
CA GLY A 10 -1.62 -18.86 9.19
C GLY A 10 -2.73 -17.99 8.63
N MET A 11 -3.01 -16.87 9.28
CA MET A 11 -3.84 -15.83 8.67
C MET A 11 -3.14 -15.46 7.36
N ASP A 12 -3.80 -15.71 6.23
CA ASP A 12 -3.25 -15.42 4.90
C ASP A 12 -2.77 -13.97 4.85
N GLN A 13 -1.51 -13.77 4.49
CA GLN A 13 -0.87 -12.45 4.43
C GLN A 13 -1.68 -11.48 3.56
N ALA A 14 -2.13 -11.94 2.39
CA ALA A 14 -2.94 -11.16 1.48
C ALA A 14 -4.27 -10.75 2.13
N GLY A 15 -4.93 -11.68 2.80
CA GLY A 15 -6.18 -11.40 3.53
C GLY A 15 -6.01 -10.39 4.66
N LEU A 16 -4.83 -10.35 5.32
CA LEU A 16 -4.55 -9.35 6.34
C LEU A 16 -4.30 -7.98 5.73
N LEU A 17 -3.55 -7.91 4.63
CA LEU A 17 -3.32 -6.66 3.88
C LEU A 17 -4.63 -6.08 3.33
N GLU A 18 -5.53 -6.93 2.81
CA GLU A 18 -6.87 -6.51 2.35
C GLU A 18 -7.68 -5.89 3.50
N ARG A 19 -7.66 -6.48 4.69
CA ARG A 19 -8.36 -5.94 5.87
C ARG A 19 -7.78 -4.60 6.31
N VAL A 20 -6.47 -4.44 6.29
CA VAL A 20 -5.79 -3.18 6.62
C VAL A 20 -6.18 -2.11 5.59
N MET A 21 -6.15 -2.44 4.29
CA MET A 21 -6.56 -1.50 3.25
C MET A 21 -8.03 -1.10 3.38
N LEU A 22 -8.92 -2.06 3.63
CA LEU A 22 -10.34 -1.77 3.87
C LEU A 22 -10.53 -0.82 5.06
N PHE A 23 -9.75 -0.99 6.14
CA PHE A 23 -9.76 -0.09 7.28
C PHE A 23 -9.32 1.32 6.88
N TYR A 24 -8.20 1.45 6.17
CA TYR A 24 -7.67 2.74 5.72
C TYR A 24 -8.62 3.45 4.74
N ARG A 25 -9.27 2.72 3.83
CA ARG A 25 -10.30 3.27 2.92
C ARG A 25 -11.49 3.83 3.70
N LYS A 26 -11.98 3.11 4.71
CA LYS A 26 -13.04 3.62 5.60
C LYS A 26 -12.57 4.85 6.38
N ALA A 27 -11.32 4.84 6.85
CA ALA A 27 -10.73 5.95 7.58
C ALA A 27 -10.67 7.23 6.72
N LEU A 28 -10.35 7.13 5.43
CA LEU A 28 -10.26 8.29 4.53
C LEU A 28 -11.58 9.07 4.45
N LYS A 29 -12.72 8.38 4.47
CA LYS A 29 -14.04 9.03 4.38
C LYS A 29 -14.28 10.08 5.48
N SER A 30 -13.67 9.91 6.66
CA SER A 30 -13.80 10.81 7.83
C SER A 30 -12.50 11.53 8.21
N ALA A 31 -11.38 11.23 7.55
CA ALA A 31 -10.07 11.82 7.84
C ALA A 31 -9.93 13.21 7.20
N GLN A 32 -10.37 14.26 7.89
CA GLN A 32 -10.38 15.63 7.35
C GLN A 32 -9.00 16.08 6.87
N LYS A 33 -7.93 15.82 7.63
CA LYS A 33 -6.54 16.17 7.27
C LYS A 33 -6.12 15.52 5.95
N SER A 34 -6.42 14.24 5.79
CA SER A 34 -6.10 13.45 4.59
C SER A 34 -6.86 13.97 3.35
N ARG A 35 -8.16 14.26 3.51
CA ARG A 35 -8.98 14.82 2.43
C ARG A 35 -8.51 16.20 2.01
N GLN A 36 -8.15 17.08 2.96
CA GLN A 36 -7.59 18.39 2.67
C GLN A 36 -6.23 18.28 1.95
N TRP A 37 -5.41 17.30 2.34
CA TRP A 37 -4.15 17.05 1.67
C TRP A 37 -4.37 16.59 0.22
N LEU A 38 -5.25 15.61 -0.02
CA LEU A 38 -5.62 15.17 -1.39
C LEU A 38 -6.12 16.33 -2.24
N LYS A 39 -6.98 17.18 -1.69
CA LYS A 39 -7.47 18.36 -2.40
C LYS A 39 -6.34 19.30 -2.81
N ARG A 40 -5.36 19.54 -1.95
CA ARG A 40 -4.19 20.37 -2.28
C ARG A 40 -3.31 19.75 -3.38
N GLN A 41 -3.30 18.42 -3.50
CA GLN A 41 -2.58 17.71 -4.55
C GLN A 41 -3.40 17.56 -5.85
N GLY A 42 -4.63 18.07 -5.89
CA GLY A 42 -5.51 17.86 -7.06
C GLY A 42 -6.07 16.45 -7.20
N LEU A 43 -6.02 15.66 -6.12
CA LEU A 43 -6.46 14.25 -6.08
C LEU A 43 -7.77 14.06 -5.31
N ASP A 44 -8.64 15.08 -5.29
CA ASP A 44 -9.90 15.06 -4.56
C ASP A 44 -11.09 14.45 -5.33
N ASN A 45 -10.85 13.87 -6.49
CA ASN A 45 -11.84 13.14 -7.27
C ASN A 45 -12.18 11.80 -6.60
N GLU A 46 -13.42 11.65 -6.11
CA GLU A 46 -13.87 10.44 -5.40
C GLU A 46 -13.81 9.17 -6.29
N GLY A 47 -14.14 9.28 -7.58
CA GLY A 47 -14.07 8.14 -8.50
C GLY A 47 -12.64 7.60 -8.66
N LEU A 48 -11.66 8.49 -8.72
CA LEU A 48 -10.25 8.10 -8.76
C LEU A 48 -9.77 7.53 -7.43
N GLN A 49 -10.20 8.10 -6.31
CA GLN A 49 -9.88 7.56 -4.99
C GLN A 49 -10.41 6.14 -4.81
N GLU A 50 -11.60 5.85 -5.32
CA GLU A 50 -12.17 4.50 -5.34
C GLU A 50 -11.43 3.58 -6.30
N GLN A 51 -11.14 4.04 -7.53
CA GLN A 51 -10.41 3.26 -8.54
C GLN A 51 -9.01 2.85 -8.05
N TRP A 52 -8.31 3.74 -7.36
CA TRP A 52 -6.98 3.48 -6.81
C TRP A 52 -7.01 2.95 -5.38
N GLU A 53 -8.21 2.74 -4.84
CA GLU A 53 -8.42 2.22 -3.50
C GLU A 53 -7.70 3.02 -2.40
N LEU A 54 -7.70 4.37 -2.54
CA LEU A 54 -6.99 5.23 -1.60
C LEU A 54 -7.52 5.10 -0.18
N GLY A 55 -6.62 5.09 0.78
CA GLY A 55 -6.90 5.05 2.21
C GLY A 55 -6.16 6.13 2.98
N ALA A 56 -6.45 6.26 4.26
CA ALA A 56 -5.76 7.17 5.16
C ALA A 56 -5.27 6.42 6.41
N ALA A 57 -3.97 6.49 6.66
CA ALA A 57 -3.35 5.99 7.89
C ALA A 57 -3.15 7.15 8.88
N ASP A 58 -4.09 7.34 9.77
CA ASP A 58 -4.16 8.46 10.71
C ASP A 58 -4.00 8.06 12.19
N GLY A 59 -3.47 6.88 12.45
CA GLY A 59 -3.25 6.34 13.80
C GLY A 59 -4.45 5.62 14.41
N ARG A 60 -5.58 5.55 13.71
CA ARG A 60 -6.79 4.86 14.20
C ARG A 60 -6.67 3.34 14.17
N LEU A 61 -5.86 2.77 13.28
CA LEU A 61 -5.66 1.32 13.22
C LEU A 61 -5.14 0.79 14.56
N VAL A 62 -4.07 1.38 15.10
CA VAL A 62 -3.49 0.98 16.39
C VAL A 62 -4.51 1.04 17.52
N LYS A 63 -5.33 2.10 17.53
CA LYS A 63 -6.38 2.29 18.55
C LYS A 63 -7.52 1.28 18.45
N SER A 64 -7.70 0.66 17.29
CA SER A 64 -8.73 -0.35 17.05
C SER A 64 -8.28 -1.78 17.35
N LEU A 65 -6.98 -1.98 17.61
CA LEU A 65 -6.43 -3.29 17.90
C LEU A 65 -6.71 -3.70 19.35
N PRO A 66 -6.95 -5.01 19.60
CA PRO A 66 -7.08 -5.53 20.95
C PRO A 66 -5.82 -5.27 21.77
N THR A 67 -6.00 -4.91 23.05
CA THR A 67 -4.88 -4.64 23.97
C THR A 67 -4.41 -5.87 24.73
N ASP A 68 -5.12 -6.98 24.61
CA ASP A 68 -4.88 -8.23 25.32
C ASP A 68 -3.73 -9.10 24.75
N GLY A 69 -3.04 -8.62 23.75
CA GLY A 69 -1.92 -9.32 23.10
C GLY A 69 -2.31 -10.53 22.24
N ASN A 70 -3.57 -10.93 22.26
CA ASN A 70 -4.13 -12.07 21.52
C ASN A 70 -4.80 -11.63 20.21
N GLY A 71 -4.12 -10.86 19.41
CA GLY A 71 -4.70 -10.35 18.18
C GLY A 71 -3.72 -10.36 17.02
N PRO A 72 -4.08 -9.74 15.91
CA PRO A 72 -3.23 -9.68 14.71
C PRO A 72 -1.98 -8.80 14.87
N VAL A 73 -1.71 -8.28 16.09
CA VAL A 73 -0.60 -7.33 16.33
C VAL A 73 0.75 -7.91 15.94
N GLY A 74 1.01 -9.17 16.26
CA GLY A 74 2.24 -9.88 15.86
C GLY A 74 2.36 -9.91 14.33
N HIS A 75 1.33 -10.44 13.66
CA HIS A 75 1.30 -10.53 12.19
C HIS A 75 1.39 -9.15 11.50
N LEU A 76 0.78 -8.11 12.08
CA LEU A 76 0.91 -6.74 11.55
C LEU A 76 2.33 -6.19 11.68
N ARG A 77 3.08 -6.58 12.72
CA ARG A 77 4.51 -6.26 12.86
C ARG A 77 5.35 -7.04 11.85
N ASP A 78 5.09 -8.33 11.70
CA ASP A 78 5.80 -9.20 10.75
C ASP A 78 5.62 -8.71 9.31
N LEU A 79 4.43 -8.19 8.98
CA LEU A 79 4.15 -7.55 7.69
C LEU A 79 4.73 -6.14 7.55
N GLY A 80 5.23 -5.54 8.61
CA GLY A 80 5.74 -4.18 8.60
C GLY A 80 4.66 -3.08 8.62
N ILE A 81 3.39 -3.43 8.84
CA ILE A 81 2.29 -2.46 9.03
C ILE A 81 2.48 -1.69 10.34
N LEU A 82 2.96 -2.39 11.37
CA LEU A 82 3.36 -1.77 12.62
C LEU A 82 4.88 -1.80 12.75
N THR A 83 5.44 -0.69 13.19
CA THR A 83 6.85 -0.60 13.57
C THR A 83 7.13 -1.44 14.82
N PRO A 84 8.40 -1.77 15.13
CA PRO A 84 8.75 -2.43 16.39
C PRO A 84 8.22 -1.69 17.64
N SER A 85 8.13 -0.35 17.57
CA SER A 85 7.58 0.50 18.64
C SER A 85 6.04 0.48 18.72
N GLY A 86 5.36 -0.27 17.85
CA GLY A 86 3.90 -0.38 17.82
C GLY A 86 3.16 0.78 17.16
N ARG A 87 3.86 1.64 16.41
CA ARG A 87 3.23 2.72 15.63
C ARG A 87 2.87 2.22 14.23
N GLU A 88 1.87 2.85 13.62
CA GLU A 88 1.60 2.62 12.19
C GLU A 88 2.78 3.07 11.34
N TYR A 89 3.29 2.17 10.48
CA TYR A 89 4.36 2.50 9.53
C TYR A 89 3.95 3.61 8.56
N PHE A 90 2.68 3.59 8.12
CA PHE A 90 2.11 4.58 7.21
C PHE A 90 1.49 5.79 7.91
N HIS A 91 1.77 6.02 9.19
CA HIS A 91 1.18 7.16 9.90
C HIS A 91 1.38 8.47 9.13
N GLU A 92 0.28 9.26 8.99
CA GLU A 92 0.22 10.49 8.17
C GLU A 92 0.53 10.27 6.69
N CYS A 93 0.05 9.15 6.13
CA CYS A 93 0.11 8.89 4.69
C CYS A 93 -1.29 8.73 4.09
N ILE A 94 -1.39 9.05 2.79
CA ILE A 94 -2.37 8.42 1.92
C ILE A 94 -1.80 7.09 1.50
N THR A 95 -2.57 6.02 1.66
CA THR A 95 -2.17 4.65 1.37
C THR A 95 -2.96 4.08 0.21
N PHE A 96 -2.38 3.12 -0.48
CA PHE A 96 -3.01 2.35 -1.55
C PHE A 96 -2.35 0.98 -1.71
N PRO A 97 -3.09 -0.01 -2.23
CA PRO A 97 -2.55 -1.34 -2.41
C PRO A 97 -1.60 -1.39 -3.60
N ILE A 98 -0.60 -2.26 -3.51
CA ILE A 98 0.16 -2.75 -4.66
C ILE A 98 -0.36 -4.14 -4.95
N ARG A 99 -0.87 -4.33 -6.17
CA ARG A 99 -1.48 -5.58 -6.63
C ARG A 99 -0.58 -6.27 -7.64
N ASP A 100 -0.62 -7.60 -7.64
CA ASP A 100 0.02 -8.43 -8.65
C ASP A 100 -0.85 -8.64 -9.90
N GLY A 101 -0.37 -9.52 -10.79
CA GLY A 101 -1.08 -9.84 -12.04
C GLY A 101 -2.41 -10.58 -11.85
N ASP A 102 -2.62 -11.19 -10.69
CA ASP A 102 -3.84 -11.92 -10.32
C ASP A 102 -4.77 -11.06 -9.45
N ASN A 103 -4.48 -9.75 -9.35
CA ASN A 103 -5.21 -8.76 -8.58
C ASN A 103 -5.16 -8.97 -7.05
N GLY A 104 -4.27 -9.82 -6.54
CA GLY A 104 -4.00 -9.97 -5.12
C GLY A 104 -3.19 -8.81 -4.55
N ILE A 105 -3.45 -8.39 -3.31
CA ILE A 105 -2.57 -7.42 -2.65
C ILE A 105 -1.28 -8.11 -2.21
N VAL A 106 -0.16 -7.66 -2.78
CA VAL A 106 1.19 -8.17 -2.45
C VAL A 106 1.95 -7.21 -1.54
N SER A 107 1.57 -5.93 -1.52
CA SER A 107 2.19 -4.91 -0.67
C SER A 107 1.26 -3.72 -0.48
N LEU A 108 1.64 -2.82 0.43
CA LEU A 108 1.03 -1.50 0.55
C LEU A 108 2.07 -0.42 0.31
N ALA A 109 1.61 0.67 -0.27
CA ALA A 109 2.38 1.89 -0.44
C ALA A 109 1.66 3.08 0.18
N GLY A 110 2.40 4.14 0.45
CA GLY A 110 1.84 5.37 0.99
C GLY A 110 2.66 6.59 0.61
N VAL A 111 1.98 7.70 0.40
CA VAL A 111 2.58 9.02 0.20
C VAL A 111 2.42 9.81 1.49
N SER A 112 3.54 10.24 2.06
CA SER A 112 3.56 11.00 3.32
C SER A 112 3.10 12.44 3.10
N PHE A 113 2.36 12.99 4.06
CA PHE A 113 1.97 14.42 4.03
C PHE A 113 3.16 15.38 4.15
N GLN A 114 4.29 14.87 4.65
CA GLN A 114 5.55 15.62 4.76
C GLN A 114 6.45 15.43 3.54
N GLY A 115 5.99 14.67 2.55
CA GLY A 115 6.75 14.28 1.37
C GLY A 115 7.43 12.92 1.51
N GLY A 116 7.76 12.33 0.37
CA GLY A 116 8.36 11.01 0.26
C GLY A 116 7.36 9.85 0.29
N ASP A 117 7.79 8.77 -0.32
CA ASP A 117 7.03 7.55 -0.45
C ASP A 117 7.44 6.55 0.63
N ARG A 118 6.49 5.71 1.04
CA ARG A 118 6.70 4.57 1.91
C ARG A 118 6.15 3.33 1.22
N ILE A 119 6.94 2.28 1.16
CA ILE A 119 6.52 0.97 0.70
C ILE A 119 6.83 -0.03 1.80
N LEU A 120 6.02 -1.06 1.97
CA LEU A 120 6.30 -2.07 2.99
C LEU A 120 7.68 -2.68 2.78
N THR A 121 8.46 -2.74 3.85
CA THR A 121 9.84 -3.27 3.84
C THR A 121 9.89 -4.75 3.49
N THR A 122 8.81 -5.48 3.68
CA THR A 122 8.67 -6.90 3.31
C THR A 122 8.53 -7.11 1.79
N SER A 123 8.28 -6.06 1.02
CA SER A 123 8.15 -6.11 -0.44
C SER A 123 8.77 -4.85 -1.08
N PRO A 124 10.08 -4.61 -0.92
CA PRO A 124 10.72 -3.36 -1.31
C PRO A 124 10.75 -3.14 -2.84
N THR A 125 10.60 -4.21 -3.63
CA THR A 125 10.59 -4.15 -5.10
C THR A 125 9.17 -4.04 -5.67
N ALA A 126 8.16 -3.94 -4.83
CA ALA A 126 6.78 -3.84 -5.28
C ALA A 126 6.55 -2.52 -6.02
N LEU A 127 6.08 -2.63 -7.25
CA LEU A 127 5.81 -1.51 -8.15
C LEU A 127 4.30 -1.25 -8.23
N TRP A 128 3.86 -0.02 -7.95
CA TRP A 128 2.47 0.34 -8.14
C TRP A 128 2.10 0.30 -9.62
N ASN A 129 0.93 -0.23 -9.94
CA ASN A 129 0.43 -0.45 -11.29
C ASN A 129 1.31 -1.41 -12.14
N ALA A 130 1.98 -2.38 -11.51
CA ALA A 130 2.76 -3.40 -12.20
C ALA A 130 2.00 -4.12 -13.33
N PRO A 131 0.67 -4.38 -13.27
CA PRO A 131 -0.08 -4.96 -14.38
C PRO A 131 0.04 -4.18 -15.69
N ALA A 132 0.31 -2.88 -15.67
CA ALA A 132 0.53 -2.07 -16.87
C ALA A 132 1.66 -2.60 -17.76
N ILE A 133 2.67 -3.27 -17.18
CA ILE A 133 3.80 -3.87 -17.89
C ILE A 133 3.34 -4.87 -18.98
N ARG A 134 2.22 -5.57 -18.72
CA ARG A 134 1.65 -6.55 -19.65
C ARG A 134 0.64 -5.95 -20.61
N LEU A 135 0.11 -4.77 -20.31
CA LEU A 135 -0.98 -4.16 -21.06
C LEU A 135 -0.51 -3.13 -22.10
N TYR A 136 0.65 -2.53 -21.89
CA TYR A 136 1.14 -1.44 -22.72
C TYR A 136 2.52 -1.74 -23.30
N PRO A 137 2.77 -1.40 -24.59
CA PRO A 137 4.07 -1.59 -25.23
C PRO A 137 5.14 -0.62 -24.72
N GLU A 138 4.72 0.50 -24.14
CA GLU A 138 5.58 1.52 -23.57
C GLU A 138 5.11 1.84 -22.16
N LEU A 139 6.04 2.11 -21.25
CA LEU A 139 5.77 2.42 -19.86
C LEU A 139 6.39 3.76 -19.47
N ILE A 140 5.72 4.44 -18.59
CA ILE A 140 6.25 5.61 -17.88
C ILE A 140 6.60 5.17 -16.46
N LEU A 141 7.87 5.27 -16.08
CA LEU A 141 8.32 4.98 -14.72
C LEU A 141 8.47 6.29 -13.96
N ALA A 142 7.60 6.52 -13.00
CA ALA A 142 7.69 7.67 -12.11
C ALA A 142 8.49 7.30 -10.84
N THR A 143 9.40 8.19 -10.46
CA THR A 143 10.26 8.00 -9.29
C THR A 143 9.52 8.27 -7.97
N SER A 144 8.37 8.92 -8.02
CA SER A 144 7.48 9.12 -6.87
C SER A 144 6.09 8.58 -7.16
N LEU A 145 5.45 8.07 -6.12
CA LEU A 145 4.07 7.59 -6.19
C LEU A 145 3.08 8.72 -6.48
N LEU A 146 3.35 9.92 -5.97
CA LEU A 146 2.51 11.09 -6.23
C LEU A 146 2.54 11.50 -7.70
N ASP A 147 3.73 11.46 -8.33
CA ASP A 147 3.87 11.74 -9.76
C ASP A 147 3.19 10.65 -10.59
N ALA A 148 3.32 9.38 -10.20
CA ALA A 148 2.64 8.28 -10.86
C ALA A 148 1.11 8.46 -10.84
N LEU A 149 0.55 8.79 -9.68
CA LEU A 149 -0.88 9.07 -9.54
C LEU A 149 -1.31 10.29 -10.38
N SER A 150 -0.51 11.35 -10.38
CA SER A 150 -0.78 12.57 -11.15
C SER A 150 -0.76 12.32 -12.66
N LEU A 151 0.20 11.55 -13.15
CA LEU A 151 0.28 11.14 -14.55
C LEU A 151 -0.89 10.24 -14.94
N HIS A 152 -1.26 9.30 -14.08
CA HIS A 152 -2.41 8.44 -14.32
C HIS A 152 -3.70 9.27 -14.43
N LEU A 153 -3.88 10.26 -13.53
CA LEU A 153 -4.98 11.24 -13.60
C LEU A 153 -4.96 12.05 -14.90
N ALA A 154 -3.78 12.39 -15.41
CA ALA A 154 -3.61 13.13 -16.66
C ALA A 154 -3.88 12.28 -17.92
N GLY A 155 -4.26 11.02 -17.77
CA GLY A 155 -4.61 10.13 -18.88
C GLY A 155 -3.46 9.24 -19.38
N PHE A 156 -2.44 9.02 -18.55
CA PHE A 156 -1.32 8.11 -18.85
C PHE A 156 -1.43 6.82 -18.02
N PRO A 157 -2.34 5.88 -18.37
CA PRO A 157 -2.59 4.68 -17.58
C PRO A 157 -1.41 3.68 -17.60
N GLN A 158 -0.47 3.83 -18.53
CA GLN A 158 0.78 3.07 -18.59
C GLN A 158 1.84 3.52 -17.58
N THR A 159 1.49 4.42 -16.65
CA THR A 159 2.42 4.88 -15.63
C THR A 159 2.51 3.88 -14.49
N CYS A 160 3.73 3.52 -14.14
CA CYS A 160 4.07 2.75 -12.94
C CYS A 160 4.82 3.65 -11.95
N GLY A 161 4.68 3.42 -10.67
CA GLY A 161 5.33 4.22 -9.64
C GLY A 161 5.79 3.41 -8.44
N GLY A 162 6.72 3.98 -7.69
CA GLY A 162 7.26 3.33 -6.50
C GLY A 162 8.64 2.72 -6.77
N GLY A 163 9.51 2.88 -5.81
CA GLY A 163 10.91 2.52 -5.90
C GLY A 163 11.75 3.79 -6.05
N SER A 164 12.16 4.34 -4.93
CA SER A 164 13.19 5.38 -4.94
C SER A 164 14.44 4.81 -5.62
N PRO A 165 15.10 5.55 -6.53
CA PRO A 165 16.35 5.10 -7.16
C PRO A 165 17.45 4.73 -6.15
N SER A 166 17.34 5.19 -4.90
CA SER A 166 18.25 4.84 -3.81
C SER A 166 18.09 3.40 -3.28
N GLN A 167 17.11 2.63 -3.76
CA GLN A 167 16.93 1.20 -3.45
C GLN A 167 17.03 0.31 -4.68
N ALA A 168 17.29 0.88 -5.86
CA ALA A 168 17.41 0.15 -7.12
C ALA A 168 18.83 -0.35 -7.41
N ASP A 169 19.62 -0.67 -6.39
CA ASP A 169 20.93 -1.35 -6.57
C ASP A 169 20.80 -2.87 -6.79
N GLY A 170 19.59 -3.36 -7.05
CA GLY A 170 19.35 -4.72 -7.51
C GLY A 170 19.11 -4.79 -9.03
N PRO A 171 19.62 -5.83 -9.73
CA PRO A 171 19.34 -6.00 -11.15
C PRO A 171 17.82 -6.15 -11.37
N LEU A 172 17.31 -5.48 -12.42
CA LEU A 172 15.95 -5.68 -12.89
C LEU A 172 15.70 -7.17 -13.12
N PRO A 173 14.54 -7.73 -12.70
CA PRO A 173 14.23 -9.12 -13.03
C PRO A 173 14.25 -9.28 -14.54
N ALA A 174 14.92 -10.33 -15.01
CA ALA A 174 14.97 -10.68 -16.43
C ALA A 174 13.55 -10.95 -16.93
N ALA A 175 13.24 -10.43 -18.11
CA ALA A 175 11.97 -10.58 -18.81
C ALA A 175 11.67 -12.06 -19.15
#